data_4eafa61b6f4e3d454966b582524b02b3
#
_entry.id   4eafa61b6f4e3d454966b582524b02b3
#
_cell.length_a   1.000
_cell.length_b   1.000
_cell.length_c   1.000
_cell.angle_alpha   90.00
_cell.angle_beta   90.00
_cell.angle_gamma   90.00
#
_symmetry.space_group_name_H-M   'P 1'
#
loop_
_entity.id
_entity.type
_entity.pdbx_description
1 polymer ?
#
loop_
_entity_poly.entity_id
_entity_poly.type
_entity_poly.pdbx_seq_one_letter_code
_entity_poly.pdbx_strand_id
1 'polypeptide(L)'
;MDSWYNLPPDKRPEAGLLKIRKGLGLFCNLRPAVLFEELSGACPLKDEIVEGGFNFIFARELTGGLYFGDRYTKEIDGVMTAVDTLKYDENEIRRIAIKAFDIAMKRRKKVTSVDKANVLDSSRLWRKVVEEVAKDYPEVTLEHMLVDNCAMQLVRDPKQFDVILTENMFGDILSDEASMVTGSIGMLSSASLNETKFGLYEPSHGSAPDIAGKDLANPIATILSAAMMLRFSLDLDEAADAIEAAVKQVLKDGYRTGDIMSEGCTKVGTVQMGDLIAERV
;
A
#
# COMPACT_ATOMS: atom_id res chain seq x y z
N MET A 1 1.46 4.10 24.51
CA MET A 1 0.33 4.00 23.56
C MET A 1 -0.91 4.80 23.98
N ASP A 2 -1.07 5.15 25.24
CA ASP A 2 -2.34 5.69 25.76
C ASP A 2 -2.62 7.18 25.48
N SER A 3 -1.65 7.96 25.01
CA SER A 3 -1.82 9.41 24.87
C SER A 3 -2.71 9.84 23.70
N TRP A 4 -2.75 9.07 22.62
CA TRP A 4 -3.49 9.43 21.40
C TRP A 4 -4.95 8.97 21.42
N TYR A 5 -5.23 7.79 21.96
CA TYR A 5 -6.58 7.21 21.99
C TYR A 5 -7.55 7.99 22.86
N ASN A 6 -7.03 8.72 23.85
CA ASN A 6 -7.82 9.58 24.74
C ASN A 6 -8.12 10.97 24.16
N LEU A 7 -7.57 11.30 22.97
CA LEU A 7 -7.88 12.56 22.29
C LEU A 7 -9.24 12.49 21.59
N PRO A 8 -9.97 13.60 21.50
CA PRO A 8 -11.12 13.72 20.61
C PRO A 8 -10.75 13.30 19.18
N PRO A 9 -11.64 12.63 18.42
CA PRO A 9 -11.35 12.11 17.09
C PRO A 9 -10.73 13.12 16.11
N ASP A 10 -11.15 14.40 16.20
CA ASP A 10 -10.66 15.51 15.36
C ASP A 10 -9.23 15.98 15.69
N LYS A 11 -8.69 15.55 16.84
CA LYS A 11 -7.34 15.88 17.32
C LYS A 11 -6.36 14.72 17.21
N ARG A 12 -6.79 13.59 16.69
CA ARG A 12 -5.92 12.44 16.47
C ARG A 12 -5.04 12.64 15.23
N PRO A 13 -3.82 12.05 15.20
CA PRO A 13 -2.93 12.13 14.03
C PRO A 13 -3.59 11.74 12.72
N GLU A 14 -4.43 10.71 12.73
CA GLU A 14 -5.17 10.21 11.58
C GLU A 14 -6.07 11.30 10.96
N ALA A 15 -6.73 12.11 11.80
CA ALA A 15 -7.57 13.20 11.31
C ALA A 15 -6.74 14.29 10.58
N GLY A 16 -5.51 14.54 11.04
CA GLY A 16 -4.57 15.42 10.36
C GLY A 16 -4.16 14.89 9.00
N LEU A 17 -3.81 13.62 8.92
CA LEU A 17 -3.41 12.94 7.68
C LEU A 17 -4.54 12.93 6.65
N LEU A 18 -5.76 12.58 7.06
CA LEU A 18 -6.93 12.62 6.18
C LEU A 18 -7.20 14.03 5.63
N LYS A 19 -7.03 15.09 6.45
CA LYS A 19 -7.18 16.49 6.00
C LYS A 19 -6.12 16.86 4.95
N ILE A 20 -4.86 16.47 5.16
CA ILE A 20 -3.76 16.71 4.20
C ILE A 20 -4.06 15.99 2.88
N ARG A 21 -4.40 14.72 2.89
CA ARG A 21 -4.73 13.93 1.70
C ARG A 21 -5.87 14.56 0.90
N LYS A 22 -6.95 14.93 1.58
CA LYS A 22 -8.09 15.61 0.96
C LYS A 22 -7.73 17.00 0.43
N GLY A 23 -7.03 17.82 1.22
CA GLY A 23 -6.65 19.19 0.86
C GLY A 23 -5.71 19.28 -0.33
N LEU A 24 -4.87 18.26 -0.54
CA LEU A 24 -3.93 18.16 -1.66
C LEU A 24 -4.48 17.32 -2.83
N GLY A 25 -5.70 16.79 -2.73
CA GLY A 25 -6.34 15.97 -3.77
C GLY A 25 -5.64 14.66 -4.03
N LEU A 26 -5.02 14.05 -3.01
CA LEU A 26 -4.23 12.83 -3.12
C LEU A 26 -5.15 11.59 -3.14
N PHE A 27 -5.70 11.29 -4.29
CA PHE A 27 -6.69 10.22 -4.42
C PHE A 27 -6.10 8.83 -4.73
N CYS A 28 -4.89 8.74 -5.25
CA CYS A 28 -4.26 7.50 -5.66
C CYS A 28 -3.14 7.11 -4.70
N ASN A 29 -3.38 6.12 -3.86
CA ASN A 29 -2.34 5.57 -2.98
C ASN A 29 -1.75 4.31 -3.61
N LEU A 30 -0.47 4.38 -3.91
CA LEU A 30 0.32 3.29 -4.43
C LEU A 30 1.08 2.61 -3.30
N ARG A 31 0.91 1.30 -3.14
CA ARG A 31 1.61 0.47 -2.16
C ARG A 31 2.20 -0.75 -2.86
N PRO A 32 3.49 -0.73 -3.23
CA PRO A 32 4.16 -1.90 -3.79
C PRO A 32 4.32 -3.00 -2.74
N ALA A 33 4.05 -4.24 -3.11
CA ALA A 33 4.35 -5.43 -2.33
C ALA A 33 5.37 -6.26 -3.11
N VAL A 34 6.62 -6.20 -2.67
CA VAL A 34 7.75 -6.88 -3.31
C VAL A 34 8.40 -7.81 -2.30
N LEU A 35 8.41 -9.10 -2.60
CA LEU A 35 9.24 -10.05 -1.87
C LEU A 35 10.60 -10.13 -2.57
N PHE A 36 11.63 -9.63 -1.92
CA PHE A 36 13.00 -9.82 -2.33
C PHE A 36 13.39 -11.28 -2.09
N GLU A 37 14.09 -11.90 -3.04
CA GLU A 37 14.56 -13.28 -2.91
C GLU A 37 15.40 -13.46 -1.63
N GLU A 38 16.18 -12.45 -1.28
CA GLU A 38 17.04 -12.38 -0.10
C GLU A 38 16.23 -12.38 1.23
N LEU A 39 14.94 -12.10 1.17
CA LEU A 39 14.02 -12.07 2.32
C LEU A 39 13.05 -13.26 2.36
N SER A 40 13.20 -14.25 1.48
CA SER A 40 12.34 -15.44 1.48
C SER A 40 12.28 -16.12 2.85
N GLY A 41 13.40 -16.18 3.58
CA GLY A 41 13.46 -16.74 4.93
C GLY A 41 12.73 -15.93 6.02
N ALA A 42 12.37 -14.66 5.77
CA ALA A 42 11.54 -13.84 6.67
C ALA A 42 10.05 -13.90 6.31
N CYS A 43 9.70 -14.43 5.14
CA CYS A 43 8.33 -14.60 4.69
C CYS A 43 7.63 -15.71 5.49
N PRO A 44 6.40 -15.48 6.00
CA PRO A 44 5.67 -16.49 6.76
C PRO A 44 5.01 -17.58 5.90
N LEU A 45 5.03 -17.41 4.56
CA LEU A 45 4.47 -18.38 3.63
C LEU A 45 5.44 -19.54 3.38
N LYS A 46 4.89 -20.66 2.90
CA LYS A 46 5.70 -21.81 2.51
C LYS A 46 6.60 -21.49 1.31
N ASP A 47 7.79 -22.06 1.28
CA ASP A 47 8.79 -21.84 0.23
C ASP A 47 8.23 -22.07 -1.18
N GLU A 48 7.42 -23.10 -1.38
CA GLU A 48 6.78 -23.43 -2.67
C GLU A 48 5.86 -22.32 -3.21
N ILE A 49 5.28 -21.49 -2.31
CA ILE A 49 4.42 -20.36 -2.68
C ILE A 49 5.26 -19.17 -3.11
N VAL A 50 6.40 -18.95 -2.47
CA VAL A 50 7.23 -17.76 -2.63
C VAL A 50 8.47 -17.95 -3.51
N GLU A 51 8.74 -19.16 -3.95
CA GLU A 51 9.85 -19.46 -4.85
C GLU A 51 9.88 -18.54 -6.07
N GLY A 52 11.01 -17.85 -6.29
CA GLY A 52 11.15 -16.83 -7.33
C GLY A 52 10.56 -15.46 -7.01
N GLY A 53 10.09 -15.26 -5.75
CA GLY A 53 9.55 -13.99 -5.29
C GLY A 53 8.22 -13.59 -5.93
N PHE A 54 7.73 -12.41 -5.58
CA PHE A 54 6.59 -11.78 -6.24
C PHE A 54 6.74 -10.25 -6.20
N ASN A 55 6.07 -9.57 -7.13
CA ASN A 55 6.05 -8.12 -7.23
C ASN A 55 4.69 -7.69 -7.78
N PHE A 56 3.87 -7.09 -6.95
CA PHE A 56 2.60 -6.49 -7.35
C PHE A 56 2.39 -5.16 -6.62
N ILE A 57 1.44 -4.35 -7.06
CA ILE A 57 1.19 -3.04 -6.50
C ILE A 57 -0.32 -2.83 -6.27
N PHE A 58 -0.65 -2.25 -5.12
CA PHE A 58 -2.00 -1.74 -4.87
C PHE A 58 -2.15 -0.33 -5.45
N ALA A 59 -3.22 -0.13 -6.21
CA ALA A 59 -3.77 1.17 -6.57
C ALA A 59 -5.06 1.36 -5.75
N ARG A 60 -4.90 1.99 -4.57
CA ARG A 60 -5.97 2.23 -3.60
C ARG A 60 -6.56 3.61 -3.81
N GLU A 61 -7.87 3.73 -3.98
CA GLU A 61 -8.56 5.00 -3.87
C GLU A 61 -8.44 5.51 -2.43
N LEU A 62 -8.07 6.79 -2.24
CA LEU A 62 -7.61 7.26 -0.93
C LEU A 62 -8.49 8.34 -0.31
N THR A 63 -9.37 8.99 -1.06
CA THR A 63 -10.12 10.19 -0.63
C THR A 63 -11.63 10.03 -0.66
N GLY A 64 -12.11 8.84 -0.93
CA GLY A 64 -13.52 8.45 -0.91
C GLY A 64 -13.84 7.34 0.10
N GLY A 65 -15.01 6.77 -0.04
CA GLY A 65 -15.46 5.59 0.69
C GLY A 65 -15.79 5.85 2.15
N LEU A 66 -15.63 4.79 2.95
CA LEU A 66 -16.04 4.78 4.36
C LEU A 66 -15.30 5.81 5.21
N TYR A 67 -14.01 6.07 4.91
CA TYR A 67 -13.18 6.97 5.71
C TYR A 67 -13.53 8.45 5.51
N PHE A 68 -14.23 8.80 4.44
CA PHE A 68 -14.63 10.17 4.09
C PHE A 68 -16.15 10.37 4.03
N GLY A 69 -16.92 9.31 4.23
CA GLY A 69 -18.38 9.37 4.28
C GLY A 69 -18.92 10.05 5.54
N ASP A 70 -20.19 10.39 5.50
CA ASP A 70 -20.89 10.95 6.64
C ASP A 70 -20.91 9.93 7.79
N ARG A 71 -20.69 10.43 9.00
CA ARG A 71 -20.67 9.59 10.21
C ARG A 71 -21.28 10.32 11.38
N TYR A 72 -22.00 9.58 12.20
CA TYR A 72 -22.55 10.09 13.45
C TYR A 72 -22.78 8.99 14.47
N THR A 73 -22.79 9.38 15.75
CA THR A 73 -23.26 8.54 16.85
C THR A 73 -24.34 9.30 17.59
N LYS A 74 -25.55 8.76 17.65
CA LYS A 74 -26.68 9.38 18.31
C LYS A 74 -27.64 8.33 18.86
N GLU A 75 -28.49 8.75 19.80
CA GLU A 75 -29.60 7.93 20.27
C GLU A 75 -30.71 7.86 19.21
N ILE A 76 -31.14 6.66 18.85
CA ILE A 76 -32.28 6.38 17.97
C ILE A 76 -33.16 5.38 18.70
N ASP A 77 -34.42 5.73 18.91
CA ASP A 77 -35.42 4.90 19.61
C ASP A 77 -34.94 4.39 20.99
N GLY A 78 -34.20 5.23 21.74
CA GLY A 78 -33.66 4.91 23.05
C GLY A 78 -32.39 4.08 23.05
N VAL A 79 -31.79 3.81 21.86
CA VAL A 79 -30.55 3.02 21.71
C VAL A 79 -29.45 3.86 21.07
N MET A 80 -28.27 3.87 21.67
CA MET A 80 -27.09 4.51 21.07
C MET A 80 -26.70 3.79 19.77
N THR A 81 -26.73 4.54 18.67
CA THR A 81 -26.47 4.01 17.31
C THR A 81 -25.36 4.81 16.66
N ALA A 82 -24.34 4.11 16.15
CA ALA A 82 -23.27 4.67 15.33
C ALA A 82 -23.46 4.28 13.87
N VAL A 83 -23.26 5.25 12.97
CA VAL A 83 -23.37 5.08 11.52
C VAL A 83 -22.16 5.65 10.83
N ASP A 84 -21.59 4.88 9.92
CA ASP A 84 -20.57 5.30 8.96
C ASP A 84 -21.09 4.99 7.54
N THR A 85 -20.98 5.95 6.63
CA THR A 85 -21.53 5.83 5.28
C THR A 85 -20.44 5.52 4.27
N LEU A 86 -20.57 4.39 3.58
CA LEU A 86 -19.75 4.05 2.42
C LEU A 86 -20.37 4.66 1.17
N LYS A 87 -19.65 5.60 0.53
CA LYS A 87 -20.11 6.28 -0.69
C LYS A 87 -18.99 6.39 -1.70
N TYR A 88 -19.29 6.08 -2.96
CA TYR A 88 -18.47 6.36 -4.13
C TYR A 88 -19.32 6.93 -5.26
N ASP A 89 -18.76 7.88 -6.01
CA ASP A 89 -19.32 8.33 -7.28
C ASP A 89 -18.49 7.82 -8.48
N GLU A 90 -19.04 7.97 -9.68
CA GLU A 90 -18.40 7.49 -10.91
C GLU A 90 -17.05 8.16 -11.19
N ASN A 91 -16.88 9.44 -10.81
CA ASN A 91 -15.63 10.16 -11.05
C ASN A 91 -14.51 9.67 -10.14
N GLU A 92 -14.84 9.41 -8.86
CA GLU A 92 -13.89 8.86 -7.89
C GLU A 92 -13.37 7.48 -8.35
N ILE A 93 -14.27 6.63 -8.85
CA ILE A 93 -13.92 5.30 -9.35
C ILE A 93 -13.12 5.42 -10.66
N ARG A 94 -13.56 6.25 -11.59
CA ARG A 94 -12.93 6.41 -12.91
C ARG A 94 -11.49 6.89 -12.81
N ARG A 95 -11.22 7.91 -11.99
CA ARG A 95 -9.86 8.47 -11.85
C ARG A 95 -8.86 7.45 -11.30
N ILE A 96 -9.26 6.64 -10.32
CA ILE A 96 -8.36 5.62 -9.77
C ILE A 96 -8.21 4.41 -10.71
N ALA A 97 -9.27 4.04 -11.44
CA ALA A 97 -9.22 3.00 -12.45
C ALA A 97 -8.23 3.38 -13.56
N ILE A 98 -8.31 4.59 -14.12
CA ILE A 98 -7.36 5.08 -15.13
C ILE A 98 -5.91 4.94 -14.62
N LYS A 99 -5.63 5.39 -13.40
CA LYS A 99 -4.27 5.26 -12.81
C LYS A 99 -3.82 3.80 -12.70
N ALA A 100 -4.71 2.90 -12.30
CA ALA A 100 -4.39 1.47 -12.19
C ALA A 100 -4.09 0.84 -13.56
N PHE A 101 -4.86 1.18 -14.58
CA PHE A 101 -4.62 0.70 -15.95
C PHE A 101 -3.34 1.31 -16.56
N ASP A 102 -3.05 2.60 -16.35
CA ASP A 102 -1.80 3.24 -16.77
C ASP A 102 -0.58 2.55 -16.16
N ILE A 103 -0.66 2.18 -14.87
CA ILE A 103 0.40 1.44 -14.19
C ILE A 103 0.53 0.03 -14.78
N ALA A 104 -0.58 -0.66 -15.01
CA ALA A 104 -0.58 -2.01 -15.58
C ALA A 104 0.05 -2.03 -16.98
N MET A 105 -0.18 -1.00 -17.82
CA MET A 105 0.44 -0.86 -19.14
C MET A 105 1.98 -0.85 -19.08
N LYS A 106 2.55 -0.34 -17.99
CA LYS A 106 4.01 -0.32 -17.75
C LYS A 106 4.53 -1.56 -17.03
N ARG A 107 3.65 -2.50 -16.69
CA ARG A 107 3.94 -3.72 -15.95
C ARG A 107 3.53 -4.97 -16.76
N ARG A 108 2.94 -5.97 -16.09
CA ARG A 108 2.54 -7.25 -16.74
C ARG A 108 1.15 -7.23 -17.39
N LYS A 109 0.56 -6.03 -17.52
CA LYS A 109 -0.73 -5.79 -18.20
C LYS A 109 -1.90 -6.58 -17.62
N LYS A 110 -1.95 -6.66 -16.28
CA LYS A 110 -3.06 -7.30 -15.57
C LYS A 110 -3.56 -6.37 -14.44
N VAL A 111 -4.88 -6.15 -14.39
CA VAL A 111 -5.56 -5.48 -13.28
C VAL A 111 -6.52 -6.46 -12.62
N THR A 112 -6.37 -6.65 -11.32
CA THR A 112 -7.34 -7.34 -10.47
C THR A 112 -8.14 -6.30 -9.70
N SER A 113 -9.37 -6.04 -10.13
CA SER A 113 -10.28 -5.11 -9.45
C SER A 113 -10.98 -5.83 -8.29
N VAL A 114 -10.74 -5.33 -7.07
CA VAL A 114 -11.23 -5.96 -5.84
C VAL A 114 -12.43 -5.18 -5.30
N ASP A 115 -13.52 -5.89 -5.06
CA ASP A 115 -14.79 -5.33 -4.65
C ASP A 115 -15.62 -6.29 -3.75
N LYS A 116 -16.81 -5.87 -3.35
CA LYS A 116 -17.82 -6.69 -2.66
C LYS A 116 -19.17 -6.63 -3.40
N ALA A 117 -19.15 -6.76 -4.72
CA ALA A 117 -20.32 -6.55 -5.59
C ALA A 117 -21.48 -7.53 -5.35
N ASN A 118 -21.22 -8.67 -4.72
CA ASN A 118 -22.26 -9.61 -4.31
C ASN A 118 -23.16 -9.06 -3.18
N VAL A 119 -22.72 -7.99 -2.47
CA VAL A 119 -23.45 -7.39 -1.35
C VAL A 119 -23.71 -5.89 -1.55
N LEU A 120 -22.67 -5.11 -1.92
CA LEU A 120 -22.67 -3.66 -1.85
C LEU A 120 -23.03 -2.99 -3.19
N ASP A 121 -23.94 -1.99 -3.16
CA ASP A 121 -24.27 -1.17 -4.32
C ASP A 121 -23.07 -0.34 -4.82
N SER A 122 -22.28 0.23 -3.91
CA SER A 122 -21.05 0.94 -4.24
C SER A 122 -20.06 0.07 -5.02
N SER A 123 -19.93 -1.21 -4.66
CA SER A 123 -19.09 -2.17 -5.37
C SER A 123 -19.67 -2.58 -6.73
N ARG A 124 -20.99 -2.63 -6.89
CA ARG A 124 -21.63 -2.86 -8.21
C ARG A 124 -21.37 -1.69 -9.16
N LEU A 125 -21.47 -0.44 -8.65
CA LEU A 125 -21.10 0.75 -9.43
C LEU A 125 -19.59 0.74 -9.76
N TRP A 126 -18.74 0.39 -8.78
CA TRP A 126 -17.30 0.25 -8.97
C TRP A 126 -16.98 -0.66 -10.15
N ARG A 127 -17.54 -1.87 -10.15
CA ARG A 127 -17.30 -2.85 -11.21
C ARG A 127 -17.72 -2.33 -12.59
N LYS A 128 -18.92 -1.73 -12.67
CA LYS A 128 -19.43 -1.14 -13.91
C LYS A 128 -18.48 -0.08 -14.49
N VAL A 129 -18.02 0.86 -13.65
CA VAL A 129 -17.13 1.95 -14.10
C VAL A 129 -15.74 1.42 -14.48
N VAL A 130 -15.20 0.45 -13.73
CA VAL A 130 -13.92 -0.19 -14.06
C VAL A 130 -14.00 -0.93 -15.40
N GLU A 131 -15.11 -1.63 -15.69
CA GLU A 131 -15.35 -2.27 -16.99
C GLU A 131 -15.46 -1.25 -18.14
N GLU A 132 -16.02 -0.07 -17.88
CA GLU A 132 -16.05 1.02 -18.87
C GLU A 132 -14.66 1.53 -19.18
N VAL A 133 -13.82 1.79 -18.17
CA VAL A 133 -12.43 2.24 -18.35
C VAL A 133 -11.59 1.18 -19.05
N ALA A 134 -11.78 -0.09 -18.74
CA ALA A 134 -11.03 -1.19 -19.37
C ALA A 134 -11.15 -1.23 -20.89
N LYS A 135 -12.22 -0.70 -21.47
CA LYS A 135 -12.41 -0.65 -22.94
C LYS A 135 -11.35 0.21 -23.64
N ASP A 136 -10.80 1.19 -22.92
CA ASP A 136 -9.74 2.08 -23.43
C ASP A 136 -8.33 1.44 -23.33
N TYR A 137 -8.23 0.29 -22.65
CA TYR A 137 -6.97 -0.46 -22.41
C TYR A 137 -7.05 -1.92 -22.89
N PRO A 138 -7.24 -2.15 -24.21
CA PRO A 138 -7.48 -3.52 -24.73
C PRO A 138 -6.33 -4.50 -24.52
N GLU A 139 -5.13 -4.01 -24.21
CA GLU A 139 -3.96 -4.81 -23.91
C GLU A 139 -3.89 -5.31 -22.46
N VAL A 140 -4.73 -4.74 -21.58
CA VAL A 140 -4.73 -5.06 -20.15
C VAL A 140 -5.81 -6.08 -19.84
N THR A 141 -5.44 -7.19 -19.23
CA THR A 141 -6.39 -8.19 -18.73
C THR A 141 -7.03 -7.66 -17.45
N LEU A 142 -8.35 -7.50 -17.45
CA LEU A 142 -9.14 -7.16 -16.25
C LEU A 142 -9.74 -8.44 -15.66
N GLU A 143 -9.52 -8.64 -14.37
CA GLU A 143 -10.21 -9.63 -13.55
C GLU A 143 -10.91 -8.97 -12.37
N HIS A 144 -12.12 -9.44 -12.03
CA HIS A 144 -12.81 -9.02 -10.81
C HIS A 144 -12.65 -10.08 -9.73
N MET A 145 -12.37 -9.63 -8.51
CA MET A 145 -12.23 -10.53 -7.37
C MET A 145 -12.97 -9.96 -6.16
N LEU A 146 -13.72 -10.81 -5.46
CA LEU A 146 -14.32 -10.39 -4.19
C LEU A 146 -13.22 -10.21 -3.13
N VAL A 147 -13.36 -9.23 -2.27
CA VAL A 147 -12.33 -8.84 -1.28
C VAL A 147 -11.91 -9.98 -0.35
N ASP A 148 -12.87 -10.78 0.10
CA ASP A 148 -12.62 -11.96 0.92
C ASP A 148 -11.82 -13.05 0.17
N ASN A 149 -12.09 -13.24 -1.13
CA ASN A 149 -11.28 -14.12 -1.95
C ASN A 149 -9.88 -13.53 -2.18
N CYS A 150 -9.77 -12.22 -2.38
CA CYS A 150 -8.47 -11.57 -2.55
C CYS A 150 -7.56 -11.77 -1.32
N ALA A 151 -8.10 -11.61 -0.11
CA ALA A 151 -7.38 -11.90 1.12
C ALA A 151 -6.85 -13.36 1.16
N MET A 152 -7.70 -14.34 0.80
CA MET A 152 -7.27 -15.74 0.72
C MET A 152 -6.19 -15.96 -0.36
N GLN A 153 -6.30 -15.30 -1.51
CA GLN A 153 -5.37 -15.46 -2.61
C GLN A 153 -4.02 -14.78 -2.37
N LEU A 154 -3.96 -13.69 -1.60
CA LEU A 154 -2.70 -13.07 -1.17
C LEU A 154 -1.81 -14.05 -0.39
N VAL A 155 -2.41 -14.91 0.41
CA VAL A 155 -1.70 -15.95 1.17
C VAL A 155 -1.43 -17.21 0.34
N ARG A 156 -2.36 -17.57 -0.58
CA ARG A 156 -2.30 -18.81 -1.34
C ARG A 156 -1.44 -18.75 -2.59
N ASP A 157 -1.56 -17.65 -3.34
CA ASP A 157 -0.85 -17.44 -4.61
C ASP A 157 -0.66 -15.94 -4.89
N PRO A 158 0.24 -15.25 -4.17
CA PRO A 158 0.50 -13.82 -4.38
C PRO A 158 1.08 -13.51 -5.76
N LYS A 159 1.68 -14.48 -6.45
CA LYS A 159 2.32 -14.32 -7.77
C LYS A 159 1.31 -14.02 -8.89
N GLN A 160 0.05 -14.37 -8.70
CA GLN A 160 -1.00 -14.14 -9.69
C GLN A 160 -1.31 -12.65 -9.91
N PHE A 161 -0.97 -11.79 -8.94
CA PHE A 161 -1.29 -10.37 -8.95
C PHE A 161 -0.22 -9.52 -9.64
N ASP A 162 -0.66 -8.49 -10.38
CA ASP A 162 0.20 -7.45 -10.95
C ASP A 162 -0.19 -6.07 -10.42
N VAL A 163 -1.38 -5.58 -10.76
CA VAL A 163 -1.97 -4.38 -10.17
C VAL A 163 -3.29 -4.75 -9.51
N ILE A 164 -3.41 -4.48 -8.22
CA ILE A 164 -4.65 -4.67 -7.45
C ILE A 164 -5.31 -3.31 -7.30
N LEU A 165 -6.46 -3.13 -7.96
CA LEU A 165 -7.27 -1.93 -7.90
C LEU A 165 -8.34 -2.08 -6.81
N THR A 166 -8.35 -1.17 -5.83
CA THR A 166 -9.25 -1.25 -4.67
C THR A 166 -9.86 0.08 -4.28
N GLU A 167 -11.01 0.02 -3.62
CA GLU A 167 -11.54 1.11 -2.82
C GLU A 167 -10.69 1.33 -1.54
N ASN A 168 -10.99 2.38 -0.79
CA ASN A 168 -10.17 2.87 0.32
C ASN A 168 -9.95 1.84 1.44
N MET A 169 -11.03 1.34 2.05
CA MET A 169 -10.93 0.44 3.21
C MET A 169 -10.38 -0.95 2.84
N PHE A 170 -10.81 -1.52 1.71
CA PHE A 170 -10.28 -2.81 1.27
C PHE A 170 -8.80 -2.72 0.93
N GLY A 171 -8.39 -1.63 0.26
CA GLY A 171 -6.99 -1.40 -0.07
C GLY A 171 -6.11 -1.21 1.15
N ASP A 172 -6.62 -0.59 2.22
CA ASP A 172 -5.92 -0.46 3.49
C ASP A 172 -5.62 -1.83 4.11
N ILE A 173 -6.67 -2.62 4.31
CA ILE A 173 -6.58 -3.92 4.97
C ILE A 173 -5.71 -4.90 4.16
N LEU A 174 -5.97 -5.03 2.85
CA LEU A 174 -5.27 -5.99 2.01
C LEU A 174 -3.79 -5.64 1.79
N SER A 175 -3.44 -4.34 1.74
CA SER A 175 -2.04 -3.96 1.60
C SER A 175 -1.24 -4.17 2.88
N ASP A 176 -1.85 -4.03 4.04
CA ASP A 176 -1.20 -4.36 5.32
C ASP A 176 -1.01 -5.87 5.46
N GLU A 177 -1.99 -6.69 5.04
CA GLU A 177 -1.84 -8.14 4.93
C GLU A 177 -0.67 -8.49 3.99
N ALA A 178 -0.62 -7.88 2.80
CA ALA A 178 0.45 -8.09 1.84
C ALA A 178 1.83 -7.71 2.40
N SER A 179 1.92 -6.69 3.26
CA SER A 179 3.17 -6.31 3.91
C SER A 179 3.73 -7.43 4.79
N MET A 180 2.87 -8.13 5.50
CA MET A 180 3.28 -9.28 6.33
C MET A 180 3.72 -10.45 5.46
N VAL A 181 3.10 -10.63 4.29
CA VAL A 181 3.51 -11.64 3.30
C VAL A 181 4.89 -11.33 2.71
N THR A 182 5.30 -10.06 2.63
CA THR A 182 6.67 -9.67 2.21
C THR A 182 7.71 -9.78 3.34
N GLY A 183 7.30 -10.16 4.53
CA GLY A 183 8.17 -10.39 5.69
C GLY A 183 8.15 -9.29 6.74
N SER A 184 7.86 -8.04 6.42
CA SER A 184 7.75 -6.94 7.39
C SER A 184 7.05 -5.72 6.82
N ILE A 185 6.25 -5.05 7.65
CA ILE A 185 5.68 -3.73 7.34
C ILE A 185 6.77 -2.65 7.14
N GLY A 186 7.97 -2.87 7.67
CA GLY A 186 9.15 -2.02 7.46
C GLY A 186 9.70 -2.05 6.02
N MET A 187 9.14 -2.90 5.16
CA MET A 187 9.45 -2.97 3.73
C MET A 187 8.40 -2.27 2.85
N LEU A 188 7.25 -1.86 3.41
CA LEU A 188 6.13 -1.33 2.65
C LEU A 188 6.24 0.19 2.46
N SER A 189 6.79 0.60 1.33
CA SER A 189 6.78 1.99 0.87
C SER A 189 5.39 2.41 0.38
N SER A 190 5.12 3.72 0.34
CA SER A 190 3.90 4.23 -0.28
C SER A 190 4.06 5.60 -0.92
N ALA A 191 3.21 5.86 -1.91
CA ALA A 191 3.04 7.15 -2.56
C ALA A 191 1.55 7.48 -2.60
N SER A 192 1.18 8.70 -2.21
CA SER A 192 -0.17 9.23 -2.37
C SER A 192 -0.11 10.33 -3.42
N LEU A 193 -0.74 10.10 -4.58
CA LEU A 193 -0.62 10.94 -5.78
C LEU A 193 -1.94 11.64 -6.09
N ASN A 194 -1.85 12.82 -6.71
CA ASN A 194 -2.99 13.50 -7.31
C ASN A 194 -2.98 13.37 -8.86
N GLU A 195 -3.75 14.20 -9.55
CA GLU A 195 -3.81 14.21 -11.01
C GLU A 195 -2.52 14.72 -11.66
N THR A 196 -1.72 15.50 -10.93
CA THR A 196 -0.44 16.05 -11.39
C THR A 196 0.72 15.13 -10.99
N LYS A 197 1.94 15.65 -11.04
CA LYS A 197 3.14 14.98 -10.50
C LYS A 197 3.34 15.17 -8.99
N PHE A 198 2.46 15.93 -8.33
CA PHE A 198 2.57 16.14 -6.89
C PHE A 198 2.15 14.89 -6.11
N GLY A 199 2.93 14.54 -5.10
CA GLY A 199 2.69 13.39 -4.24
C GLY A 199 3.14 13.61 -2.81
N LEU A 200 2.57 12.81 -1.90
CA LEU A 200 3.02 12.62 -0.54
C LEU A 200 3.62 11.22 -0.43
N TYR A 201 4.84 11.14 0.04
CA TYR A 201 5.62 9.91 0.09
C TYR A 201 5.96 9.58 1.55
N GLU A 202 5.49 8.46 2.01
CA GLU A 202 5.66 8.02 3.40
C GLU A 202 5.62 6.48 3.46
N PRO A 203 6.28 5.83 4.43
CA PRO A 203 6.06 4.41 4.66
C PRO A 203 4.62 4.16 5.11
N SER A 204 4.08 2.97 4.85
CA SER A 204 2.72 2.63 5.25
C SER A 204 2.56 2.39 6.76
N HIS A 205 3.65 2.04 7.44
CA HIS A 205 3.65 1.78 8.88
C HIS A 205 3.47 3.05 9.72
N GLY A 206 3.01 2.88 10.97
CA GLY A 206 2.88 3.95 11.95
C GLY A 206 4.23 4.41 12.53
N SER A 207 4.17 5.29 13.53
CA SER A 207 5.33 5.95 14.16
C SER A 207 6.09 5.10 15.19
N ALA A 208 5.55 3.94 15.59
CA ALA A 208 6.14 2.99 16.55
C ALA A 208 6.83 3.66 17.77
N PRO A 209 6.08 4.43 18.59
CA PRO A 209 6.65 5.23 19.68
C PRO A 209 7.38 4.41 20.74
N ASP A 210 7.07 3.13 20.84
CA ASP A 210 7.70 2.16 21.76
C ASP A 210 9.16 1.84 21.42
N ILE A 211 9.57 1.99 20.15
CA ILE A 211 10.95 1.79 19.70
C ILE A 211 11.66 3.08 19.29
N ALA A 212 11.00 4.24 19.42
CA ALA A 212 11.59 5.52 19.08
C ALA A 212 12.88 5.78 19.88
N GLY A 213 13.96 6.20 19.18
CA GLY A 213 15.25 6.49 19.76
C GLY A 213 16.11 5.25 20.13
N LYS A 214 15.63 4.04 19.83
CA LYS A 214 16.35 2.80 20.18
C LYS A 214 17.19 2.21 19.05
N ASP A 215 17.24 2.86 17.90
CA ASP A 215 17.98 2.40 16.70
C ASP A 215 17.56 0.99 16.24
N LEU A 216 16.25 0.69 16.29
CA LEU A 216 15.69 -0.64 15.98
C LEU A 216 14.82 -0.66 14.71
N ALA A 217 14.25 0.49 14.33
CA ALA A 217 13.33 0.57 13.20
C ALA A 217 14.03 0.25 11.87
N ASN A 218 13.34 -0.45 10.99
CA ASN A 218 13.76 -0.68 9.62
C ASN A 218 13.54 0.59 8.78
N PRO A 219 14.58 1.23 8.19
CA PRO A 219 14.41 2.45 7.40
C PRO A 219 14.07 2.20 5.94
N ILE A 220 14.05 0.95 5.47
CA ILE A 220 13.95 0.60 4.04
C ILE A 220 12.65 1.12 3.42
N ALA A 221 11.52 1.00 4.11
CA ALA A 221 10.24 1.52 3.58
C ALA A 221 10.29 3.04 3.32
N THR A 222 10.93 3.81 4.19
CA THR A 222 11.13 5.26 3.99
C THR A 222 12.06 5.56 2.82
N ILE A 223 13.15 4.82 2.70
CA ILE A 223 14.12 4.95 1.60
C ILE A 223 13.47 4.60 0.25
N LEU A 224 12.69 3.52 0.19
CA LEU A 224 11.94 3.15 -1.00
C LEU A 224 10.81 4.14 -1.32
N SER A 225 10.20 4.77 -0.30
CA SER A 225 9.25 5.87 -0.52
C SER A 225 9.93 7.09 -1.16
N ALA A 226 11.19 7.38 -0.79
CA ALA A 226 11.98 8.42 -1.45
C ALA A 226 12.31 8.04 -2.92
N ALA A 227 12.62 6.78 -3.20
CA ALA A 227 12.78 6.29 -4.58
C ALA A 227 11.48 6.48 -5.40
N MET A 228 10.32 6.18 -4.82
CA MET A 228 9.02 6.46 -5.45
C MET A 228 8.84 7.96 -5.75
N MET A 229 9.28 8.86 -4.86
CA MET A 229 9.23 10.31 -5.09
C MET A 229 10.09 10.71 -6.29
N LEU A 230 11.30 10.20 -6.38
CA LEU A 230 12.18 10.45 -7.52
C LEU A 230 11.53 9.99 -8.84
N ARG A 231 10.93 8.81 -8.86
CA ARG A 231 10.29 8.22 -10.03
C ARG A 231 9.00 8.94 -10.44
N PHE A 232 8.06 9.13 -9.51
CA PHE A 232 6.70 9.59 -9.84
C PHE A 232 6.53 11.11 -9.85
N SER A 233 7.29 11.86 -9.05
CA SER A 233 7.17 13.32 -8.99
C SER A 233 8.27 14.05 -9.76
N LEU A 234 9.49 13.50 -9.83
CA LEU A 234 10.66 14.18 -10.34
C LEU A 234 11.17 13.62 -11.68
N ASP A 235 10.60 12.52 -12.18
CA ASP A 235 11.01 11.81 -13.42
C ASP A 235 12.51 11.43 -13.42
N LEU A 236 13.04 11.06 -12.25
CA LEU A 236 14.42 10.65 -12.05
C LEU A 236 14.49 9.12 -11.87
N ASP A 237 14.09 8.39 -12.92
CA ASP A 237 14.00 6.92 -12.90
C ASP A 237 15.35 6.25 -12.58
N GLU A 238 16.45 6.74 -13.19
CA GLU A 238 17.79 6.20 -12.94
C GLU A 238 18.23 6.33 -11.47
N ALA A 239 17.90 7.47 -10.83
CA ALA A 239 18.20 7.65 -9.41
C ALA A 239 17.32 6.76 -8.51
N ALA A 240 16.05 6.56 -8.87
CA ALA A 240 15.18 5.62 -8.18
C ALA A 240 15.67 4.17 -8.30
N ASP A 241 16.09 3.76 -9.51
CA ASP A 241 16.65 2.43 -9.77
C ASP A 241 17.96 2.20 -8.98
N ALA A 242 18.81 3.22 -8.87
CA ALA A 242 20.05 3.14 -8.08
C ALA A 242 19.75 2.88 -6.59
N ILE A 243 18.77 3.58 -6.01
CA ILE A 243 18.36 3.36 -4.62
C ILE A 243 17.77 1.95 -4.44
N GLU A 244 16.89 1.51 -5.32
CA GLU A 244 16.29 0.18 -5.26
C GLU A 244 17.35 -0.93 -5.39
N ALA A 245 18.33 -0.74 -6.28
CA ALA A 245 19.47 -1.65 -6.44
C ALA A 245 20.38 -1.66 -5.19
N ALA A 246 20.64 -0.50 -4.59
CA ALA A 246 21.43 -0.39 -3.36
C ALA A 246 20.75 -1.14 -2.18
N VAL A 247 19.44 -0.99 -2.01
CA VAL A 247 18.66 -1.75 -1.03
C VAL A 247 18.82 -3.26 -1.26
N LYS A 248 18.62 -3.70 -2.50
CA LYS A 248 18.76 -5.12 -2.86
C LYS A 248 20.18 -5.63 -2.58
N GLN A 249 21.21 -4.84 -2.89
CA GLN A 249 22.60 -5.23 -2.66
C GLN A 249 22.91 -5.38 -1.16
N VAL A 250 22.45 -4.45 -0.30
CA VAL A 250 22.64 -4.57 1.16
C VAL A 250 21.97 -5.83 1.71
N LEU A 251 20.77 -6.15 1.22
CA LEU A 251 20.10 -7.39 1.58
C LEU A 251 20.85 -8.64 1.09
N LYS A 252 21.42 -8.60 -0.12
CA LYS A 252 22.25 -9.67 -0.67
C LYS A 252 23.55 -9.85 0.09
N ASP A 253 24.14 -8.76 0.59
CA ASP A 253 25.34 -8.81 1.44
C ASP A 253 25.06 -9.37 2.85
N GLY A 254 23.80 -9.70 3.17
CA GLY A 254 23.39 -10.38 4.39
C GLY A 254 23.09 -9.44 5.57
N TYR A 255 22.98 -8.12 5.36
CA TYR A 255 22.60 -7.20 6.44
C TYR A 255 21.09 -7.17 6.65
N ARG A 256 20.64 -7.16 7.92
CA ARG A 256 19.21 -7.19 8.29
C ARG A 256 18.94 -6.32 9.50
N THR A 257 17.81 -5.63 9.50
CA THR A 257 17.21 -5.11 10.73
C THR A 257 16.49 -6.21 11.48
N GLY A 258 16.11 -5.94 12.74
CA GLY A 258 15.56 -6.97 13.62
C GLY A 258 14.26 -7.62 13.15
N ASP A 259 13.44 -6.89 12.39
CA ASP A 259 12.14 -7.31 11.86
C ASP A 259 12.24 -8.27 10.67
N ILE A 260 13.32 -8.20 9.90
CA ILE A 260 13.58 -9.04 8.73
C ILE A 260 14.77 -10.00 8.94
N MET A 261 15.12 -10.27 10.21
CA MET A 261 16.27 -11.09 10.54
C MET A 261 16.09 -12.54 10.11
N SER A 262 17.13 -13.14 9.54
CA SER A 262 17.20 -14.55 9.19
C SER A 262 18.55 -15.16 9.57
N GLU A 263 18.60 -16.49 9.62
CA GLU A 263 19.82 -17.23 9.99
C GLU A 263 20.98 -16.93 9.02
N GLY A 264 22.17 -16.78 9.56
CA GLY A 264 23.38 -16.46 8.80
C GLY A 264 23.55 -14.99 8.43
N CYS A 265 22.59 -14.12 8.77
CA CYS A 265 22.65 -12.69 8.48
C CYS A 265 23.24 -11.86 9.63
N THR A 266 23.77 -10.68 9.30
CA THR A 266 24.29 -9.70 10.25
C THR A 266 23.22 -8.70 10.65
N LYS A 267 22.89 -8.65 11.95
CA LYS A 267 21.92 -7.69 12.47
C LYS A 267 22.52 -6.30 12.56
N VAL A 268 21.80 -5.30 12.04
CA VAL A 268 22.14 -3.87 12.09
C VAL A 268 21.00 -3.04 12.62
N GLY A 269 21.32 -1.83 13.11
CA GLY A 269 20.30 -0.84 13.52
C GLY A 269 19.83 0.03 12.36
N THR A 270 18.93 0.96 12.66
CA THR A 270 18.34 1.92 11.71
C THR A 270 19.42 2.75 11.00
N VAL A 271 20.35 3.34 11.79
CA VAL A 271 21.39 4.22 11.27
C VAL A 271 22.33 3.44 10.35
N GLN A 272 22.87 2.33 10.84
CA GLN A 272 23.79 1.52 10.06
C GLN A 272 23.15 0.97 8.76
N MET A 273 21.90 0.57 8.79
CA MET A 273 21.18 0.14 7.58
C MET A 273 21.10 1.29 6.56
N GLY A 274 20.78 2.51 7.03
CA GLY A 274 20.74 3.70 6.17
C GLY A 274 22.09 4.02 5.55
N ASP A 275 23.18 4.00 6.34
CA ASP A 275 24.55 4.26 5.87
C ASP A 275 24.99 3.23 4.82
N LEU A 276 24.76 1.94 5.09
CA LEU A 276 25.09 0.84 4.16
C LEU A 276 24.37 1.00 2.81
N ILE A 277 23.13 1.46 2.81
CA ILE A 277 22.38 1.73 1.55
C ILE A 277 22.97 2.95 0.86
N ALA A 278 23.20 4.05 1.59
CA ALA A 278 23.74 5.31 1.03
C ALA A 278 25.11 5.13 0.39
N GLU A 279 25.97 4.27 0.95
CA GLU A 279 27.32 3.95 0.39
C GLU A 279 27.24 3.19 -0.95
N ARG A 280 26.08 2.65 -1.33
CA ARG A 280 25.88 1.83 -2.54
C ARG A 280 25.06 2.51 -3.62
N VAL A 281 24.51 3.70 -3.34
CA VAL A 281 23.85 4.57 -4.32
C VAL A 281 24.92 5.34 -5.11
#